data_f65da02c5f2693e45fec64325ca6a472
#
_entry.id   f65da02c5f2693e45fec64325ca6a472
#
_cell.length_a   1.000
_cell.length_b   1.000
_cell.length_c   1.000
_cell.angle_alpha   90.00
_cell.angle_beta   90.00
_cell.angle_gamma   90.00
#
_symmetry.space_group_name_H-M   'P 1'
#
loop_
_entity.id
_entity.type
_entity.pdbx_description
1 polymer ?
#
loop_
_entity_poly.entity_id
_entity_poly.type
_entity_poly.pdbx_seq_one_letter_code
_entity_poly.pdbx_strand_id
1 'polypeptide(L)'
;MSVPMLMNLGLSGMSFCGTDVGGFGYDCTPELLSRWVQVGTFTPLFRNHTTIYSRDQEPWAFGKLTEDINRKYIKLRYKLIPYMYDIFYKGEQSGLPIMRPLMLHYQNDHKTYEINDQFLFGENIMVAPVLEQGKQARMIYLPKDDKWIDYWTKEVFSGGQYIVKETPLDVCPIYVKCNSIIPNFLDMNYIGEKEVNTLILDVYLDDKSDIMYEHYQDDGTSFEYRNGKYNLYNISIEANESLNINIDLVNNGYNKKYDFYEIVINSLKYNKATINNKEIHGEIKVQSVIFRYTV
;
A
#
# COMPACT_ATOMS: atom_id res chain seq x y z
N MET A 1 5.38 -19.37 -8.63
CA MET A 1 4.04 -19.55 -9.25
C MET A 1 2.93 -18.77 -8.56
N SER A 2 2.97 -18.53 -7.24
CA SER A 2 1.86 -17.87 -6.50
C SER A 2 1.51 -16.47 -7.02
N VAL A 3 2.49 -15.61 -7.30
CA VAL A 3 2.24 -14.24 -7.77
C VAL A 3 1.41 -14.19 -9.05
N PRO A 4 1.81 -14.85 -10.17
CA PRO A 4 0.99 -14.83 -11.39
C PRO A 4 -0.36 -15.53 -11.22
N MET A 5 -0.45 -16.57 -10.37
CA MET A 5 -1.73 -17.23 -10.10
C MET A 5 -2.72 -16.28 -9.42
N LEU A 6 -2.29 -15.53 -8.40
CA LEU A 6 -3.14 -14.59 -7.69
C LEU A 6 -3.60 -13.44 -8.60
N MET A 7 -2.71 -12.92 -9.46
CA MET A 7 -3.09 -11.91 -10.46
C MET A 7 -4.16 -12.46 -11.43
N ASN A 8 -3.99 -13.68 -11.93
CA ASN A 8 -4.95 -14.32 -12.83
C ASN A 8 -6.30 -14.62 -12.17
N LEU A 9 -6.29 -15.06 -10.89
CA LEU A 9 -7.51 -15.22 -10.11
C LEU A 9 -8.26 -13.90 -9.96
N GLY A 10 -7.54 -12.83 -9.63
CA GLY A 10 -8.10 -11.48 -9.55
C GLY A 10 -8.75 -11.03 -10.86
N LEU A 11 -8.07 -11.21 -12.01
CA LEU A 11 -8.63 -10.92 -13.34
C LEU A 11 -9.82 -11.80 -13.70
N SER A 12 -9.94 -12.97 -13.10
CA SER A 12 -11.07 -13.90 -13.28
C SER A 12 -12.24 -13.60 -12.33
N GLY A 13 -12.20 -12.51 -11.57
CA GLY A 13 -13.26 -12.10 -10.64
C GLY A 13 -13.12 -12.63 -9.20
N MET A 14 -12.06 -13.38 -8.89
CA MET A 14 -11.75 -13.83 -7.53
C MET A 14 -10.77 -12.85 -6.86
N SER A 15 -11.24 -11.66 -6.54
CA SER A 15 -10.38 -10.57 -6.04
C SER A 15 -9.90 -10.77 -4.59
N PHE A 16 -10.66 -11.50 -3.75
CA PHE A 16 -10.25 -11.83 -2.37
C PHE A 16 -9.58 -13.20 -2.32
N CYS A 17 -8.32 -13.24 -2.72
CA CYS A 17 -7.51 -14.46 -2.75
C CYS A 17 -6.13 -14.24 -2.13
N GLY A 18 -5.46 -15.33 -1.77
CA GLY A 18 -4.12 -15.36 -1.21
C GLY A 18 -3.53 -16.75 -1.28
N THR A 19 -2.32 -16.90 -0.79
CA THR A 19 -1.63 -18.19 -0.67
C THR A 19 -1.27 -18.45 0.77
N ASP A 20 -0.96 -19.69 1.10
CA ASP A 20 -0.44 -20.05 2.42
C ASP A 20 0.99 -19.52 2.56
N VAL A 21 1.13 -18.46 3.36
CA VAL A 21 2.41 -17.78 3.61
C VAL A 21 3.37 -18.73 4.33
N GLY A 22 4.56 -18.86 3.80
CA GLY A 22 5.55 -19.85 4.25
C GLY A 22 5.51 -21.16 3.48
N GLY A 23 4.41 -21.42 2.74
CA GLY A 23 4.16 -22.65 1.99
C GLY A 23 3.38 -23.69 2.78
N PHE A 24 2.39 -24.32 2.13
CA PHE A 24 1.51 -25.31 2.76
C PHE A 24 2.19 -26.65 3.01
N GLY A 25 2.93 -27.14 2.03
CA GLY A 25 3.63 -28.43 2.11
C GLY A 25 5.12 -28.25 2.39
N TYR A 26 5.72 -29.24 3.04
CA TYR A 26 7.13 -29.26 3.43
C TYR A 26 7.52 -28.25 4.52
N ASP A 27 8.77 -28.33 4.98
CA ASP A 27 9.29 -27.48 6.01
C ASP A 27 9.72 -26.12 5.46
N CYS A 28 9.21 -25.07 6.07
CA CYS A 28 9.58 -23.69 5.76
C CYS A 28 10.99 -23.37 6.28
N THR A 29 11.71 -22.51 5.56
CA THR A 29 13.00 -21.93 6.01
C THR A 29 12.83 -20.49 6.50
N PRO A 30 13.77 -19.96 7.32
CA PRO A 30 13.71 -18.56 7.75
C PRO A 30 13.64 -17.56 6.60
N GLU A 31 14.42 -17.78 5.53
CA GLU A 31 14.41 -16.93 4.33
C GLU A 31 13.08 -17.02 3.61
N LEU A 32 12.57 -18.24 3.41
CA LEU A 32 11.30 -18.46 2.71
C LEU A 32 10.14 -17.76 3.43
N LEU A 33 10.05 -17.92 4.76
CA LEU A 33 9.02 -17.24 5.55
C LEU A 33 9.13 -15.72 5.44
N SER A 34 10.34 -15.16 5.60
CA SER A 34 10.57 -13.72 5.50
C SER A 34 10.14 -13.18 4.14
N ARG A 35 10.58 -13.83 3.03
CA ARG A 35 10.22 -13.41 1.68
C ARG A 35 8.73 -13.58 1.39
N TRP A 36 8.12 -14.64 1.92
CA TRP A 36 6.69 -14.87 1.72
C TRP A 36 5.82 -13.90 2.52
N VAL A 37 6.20 -13.56 3.74
CA VAL A 37 5.52 -12.50 4.52
C VAL A 37 5.58 -11.15 3.79
N GLN A 38 6.70 -10.84 3.13
CA GLN A 38 6.82 -9.65 2.28
C GLN A 38 5.79 -9.63 1.15
N VAL A 39 5.60 -10.75 0.45
CA VAL A 39 4.56 -10.88 -0.59
C VAL A 39 3.17 -10.81 0.03
N GLY A 40 2.93 -11.61 1.08
CA GLY A 40 1.63 -11.72 1.73
C GLY A 40 1.09 -10.40 2.26
N THR A 41 1.98 -9.47 2.64
CA THR A 41 1.61 -8.12 3.07
C THR A 41 0.74 -7.39 2.03
N PHE A 42 0.94 -7.68 0.75
CA PHE A 42 0.25 -7.03 -0.38
C PHE A 42 -0.74 -7.95 -1.10
N THR A 43 -1.03 -9.13 -0.56
CA THR A 43 -2.11 -9.97 -1.09
C THR A 43 -3.44 -9.66 -0.39
N PRO A 44 -4.58 -9.80 -1.05
CA PRO A 44 -5.89 -9.58 -0.43
C PRO A 44 -6.09 -10.41 0.83
N LEU A 45 -5.91 -11.73 0.76
CA LEU A 45 -5.88 -12.64 1.90
C LEU A 45 -4.42 -12.87 2.36
N PHE A 46 -4.13 -12.56 3.61
CA PHE A 46 -2.83 -12.78 4.24
C PHE A 46 -2.97 -13.80 5.37
N ARG A 47 -2.57 -15.03 5.10
CA ARG A 47 -2.69 -16.16 6.04
C ARG A 47 -1.38 -16.94 6.09
N ASN A 48 -0.79 -17.06 7.28
CA ASN A 48 0.28 -18.01 7.55
C ASN A 48 -0.35 -19.37 7.86
N HIS A 49 -0.06 -20.38 7.05
CA HIS A 49 -0.68 -21.69 7.18
C HIS A 49 0.21 -22.79 6.60
N THR A 50 0.28 -23.93 7.29
CA THR A 50 1.02 -25.12 6.85
C THR A 50 0.25 -26.38 7.18
N THR A 51 0.64 -27.51 6.56
CA THR A 51 0.03 -28.80 6.83
C THR A 51 0.45 -29.35 8.20
N ILE A 52 -0.37 -30.23 8.76
CA ILE A 52 -0.04 -30.96 9.99
C ILE A 52 1.27 -31.75 9.81
N TYR A 53 2.08 -31.80 10.85
CA TYR A 53 3.42 -32.42 10.91
C TYR A 53 4.52 -31.69 10.14
N SER A 54 4.26 -30.50 9.56
CA SER A 54 5.31 -29.61 9.08
C SER A 54 5.96 -28.89 10.26
N ARG A 55 7.12 -28.29 10.00
CA ARG A 55 7.82 -27.42 10.95
C ARG A 55 6.94 -26.21 11.31
N ASP A 56 6.95 -25.85 12.59
CA ASP A 56 6.31 -24.62 13.06
C ASP A 56 6.82 -23.39 12.31
N GLN A 57 5.91 -22.53 11.85
CA GLN A 57 6.24 -21.36 11.04
C GLN A 57 5.54 -20.07 11.52
N GLU A 58 5.22 -19.99 12.81
CA GLU A 58 4.76 -18.75 13.39
C GLU A 58 5.81 -17.64 13.18
N PRO A 59 5.43 -16.36 13.18
CA PRO A 59 6.34 -15.25 12.90
C PRO A 59 7.64 -15.23 13.72
N TRP A 60 7.64 -15.86 14.89
CA TRP A 60 8.76 -15.95 15.82
C TRP A 60 9.53 -17.29 15.82
N ALA A 61 9.08 -18.30 15.07
CA ALA A 61 9.62 -19.66 15.13
C ALA A 61 11.06 -19.78 14.65
N PHE A 62 11.58 -18.82 13.90
CA PHE A 62 12.91 -18.87 13.26
C PHE A 62 13.93 -17.91 13.87
N GLY A 63 13.66 -17.40 15.07
CA GLY A 63 14.56 -16.52 15.80
C GLY A 63 14.45 -15.03 15.44
N LYS A 64 15.22 -14.21 16.13
CA LYS A 64 15.03 -12.76 16.21
C LYS A 64 15.03 -12.02 14.87
N LEU A 65 15.94 -12.35 13.96
CA LEU A 65 16.04 -11.68 12.67
C LEU A 65 14.72 -11.87 11.85
N THR A 66 14.27 -13.13 11.76
CA THR A 66 13.03 -13.46 11.04
C THR A 66 11.81 -12.83 11.71
N GLU A 67 11.75 -12.85 13.05
CA GLU A 67 10.69 -12.19 13.81
C GLU A 67 10.63 -10.68 13.52
N ASP A 68 11.78 -10.00 13.53
CA ASP A 68 11.84 -8.55 13.27
C ASP A 68 11.39 -8.21 11.85
N ILE A 69 11.78 -9.01 10.86
CA ILE A 69 11.33 -8.86 9.48
C ILE A 69 9.82 -9.07 9.38
N ASN A 70 9.32 -10.16 9.94
CA ASN A 70 7.89 -10.46 9.93
C ASN A 70 7.08 -9.35 10.61
N ARG A 71 7.53 -8.88 11.78
CA ARG A 71 6.91 -7.76 12.51
C ARG A 71 6.86 -6.48 11.67
N LYS A 72 7.95 -6.14 10.97
CA LYS A 72 8.03 -4.97 10.06
C LYS A 72 6.91 -5.02 9.00
N TYR A 73 6.75 -6.17 8.34
CA TYR A 73 5.80 -6.31 7.24
C TYR A 73 4.35 -6.52 7.69
N ILE A 74 4.13 -7.21 8.81
CA ILE A 74 2.80 -7.30 9.42
C ILE A 74 2.33 -5.90 9.85
N LYS A 75 3.19 -5.09 10.47
CA LYS A 75 2.86 -3.70 10.81
C LYS A 75 2.58 -2.85 9.57
N LEU A 76 3.36 -3.01 8.51
CA LEU A 76 3.09 -2.34 7.23
C LEU A 76 1.71 -2.71 6.69
N ARG A 77 1.33 -3.99 6.75
CA ARG A 77 -0.02 -4.45 6.37
C ARG A 77 -1.11 -3.72 7.16
N TYR A 78 -0.95 -3.62 8.49
CA TYR A 78 -1.93 -2.94 9.34
C TYR A 78 -2.04 -1.45 9.00
N LYS A 79 -0.93 -0.78 8.73
CA LYS A 79 -0.94 0.62 8.27
C LYS A 79 -1.71 0.79 6.97
N LEU A 80 -1.52 -0.11 6.01
CA LEU A 80 -2.14 -0.05 4.68
C LEU A 80 -3.59 -0.54 4.62
N ILE A 81 -4.20 -0.93 5.74
CA ILE A 81 -5.60 -1.39 5.76
C ILE A 81 -6.57 -0.38 5.15
N PRO A 82 -6.52 0.94 5.49
CA PRO A 82 -7.46 1.89 4.88
C PRO A 82 -7.27 1.99 3.35
N TYR A 83 -6.04 2.02 2.87
CA TYR A 83 -5.77 1.99 1.43
C TYR A 83 -6.33 0.72 0.76
N MET A 84 -6.12 -0.44 1.38
CA MET A 84 -6.65 -1.70 0.88
C MET A 84 -8.19 -1.72 0.90
N TYR A 85 -8.80 -1.11 1.91
CA TYR A 85 -10.25 -1.02 2.03
C TYR A 85 -10.86 -0.13 0.94
N ASP A 86 -10.20 1.00 0.61
CA ASP A 86 -10.56 1.84 -0.54
C ASP A 86 -10.48 1.08 -1.86
N ILE A 87 -9.45 0.22 -2.04
CA ILE A 87 -9.32 -0.60 -3.24
C ILE A 87 -10.45 -1.63 -3.31
N PHE A 88 -10.87 -2.23 -2.19
CA PHE A 88 -12.02 -3.14 -2.15
C PHE A 88 -13.32 -2.41 -2.50
N TYR A 89 -13.54 -1.22 -1.94
CA TYR A 89 -14.71 -0.39 -2.27
C TYR A 89 -14.76 -0.07 -3.77
N LYS A 90 -13.66 0.39 -4.36
CA LYS A 90 -13.55 0.63 -5.80
C LYS A 90 -13.70 -0.67 -6.61
N GLY A 91 -13.20 -1.78 -6.10
CA GLY A 91 -13.30 -3.09 -6.72
C GLY A 91 -14.73 -3.61 -6.79
N GLU A 92 -15.57 -3.37 -5.77
CA GLU A 92 -16.99 -3.71 -5.79
C GLU A 92 -17.73 -3.00 -6.93
N GLN A 93 -17.35 -1.77 -7.22
CA GLN A 93 -17.99 -0.94 -8.24
C GLN A 93 -17.50 -1.24 -9.67
N SER A 94 -16.20 -1.51 -9.81
CA SER A 94 -15.53 -1.58 -11.12
C SER A 94 -15.17 -3.00 -11.55
N GLY A 95 -15.15 -3.96 -10.63
CA GLY A 95 -14.61 -5.30 -10.85
C GLY A 95 -13.07 -5.36 -10.87
N LEU A 96 -12.37 -4.25 -10.65
CA LEU A 96 -10.90 -4.24 -10.64
C LEU A 96 -10.35 -4.99 -9.41
N PRO A 97 -9.41 -5.93 -9.60
CA PRO A 97 -8.83 -6.68 -8.50
C PRO A 97 -7.90 -5.81 -7.63
N ILE A 98 -7.61 -6.31 -6.43
CA ILE A 98 -6.69 -5.66 -5.49
C ILE A 98 -5.24 -5.84 -5.93
N MET A 99 -4.85 -7.07 -6.27
CA MET A 99 -3.55 -7.43 -6.81
C MET A 99 -3.63 -7.48 -8.33
N ARG A 100 -2.88 -6.62 -9.02
CA ARG A 100 -3.05 -6.37 -10.46
C ARG A 100 -1.77 -6.63 -11.24
N PRO A 101 -1.83 -7.31 -12.40
CA PRO A 101 -0.69 -7.35 -13.30
C PRO A 101 -0.41 -5.93 -13.85
N LEU A 102 0.86 -5.61 -14.10
CA LEU A 102 1.25 -4.28 -14.59
C LEU A 102 0.53 -3.91 -15.89
N MET A 103 0.37 -4.87 -16.80
CA MET A 103 -0.30 -4.67 -18.10
C MET A 103 -1.74 -4.15 -17.98
N LEU A 104 -2.41 -4.35 -16.83
CA LEU A 104 -3.79 -3.87 -16.64
C LEU A 104 -3.88 -2.34 -16.67
N HIS A 105 -2.86 -1.66 -16.17
CA HIS A 105 -2.76 -0.19 -16.14
C HIS A 105 -1.85 0.38 -17.25
N TYR A 106 -0.91 -0.43 -17.77
CA TYR A 106 0.12 0.00 -18.73
C TYR A 106 0.00 -0.75 -20.06
N GLN A 107 -1.21 -0.75 -20.66
CA GLN A 107 -1.52 -1.47 -21.90
C GLN A 107 -0.70 -1.01 -23.10
N ASN A 108 -0.20 0.22 -23.11
CA ASN A 108 0.65 0.76 -24.17
C ASN A 108 2.15 0.52 -23.92
N ASP A 109 2.50 -0.14 -22.83
CA ASP A 109 3.86 -0.52 -22.49
C ASP A 109 4.06 -2.03 -22.64
N HIS A 110 4.45 -2.46 -23.83
CA HIS A 110 4.58 -3.89 -24.18
C HIS A 110 5.53 -4.67 -23.28
N LYS A 111 6.48 -4.00 -22.59
CA LYS A 111 7.38 -4.65 -21.64
C LYS A 111 6.62 -5.20 -20.41
N THR A 112 5.46 -4.64 -20.09
CA THR A 112 4.66 -5.09 -18.93
C THR A 112 3.92 -6.42 -19.16
N TYR A 113 3.78 -6.85 -20.41
CA TYR A 113 2.97 -8.01 -20.79
C TYR A 113 3.53 -9.34 -20.26
N GLU A 114 4.84 -9.47 -20.23
CA GLU A 114 5.53 -10.70 -19.81
C GLU A 114 5.99 -10.65 -18.34
N ILE A 115 5.80 -9.50 -17.64
CA ILE A 115 6.19 -9.35 -16.24
C ILE A 115 5.19 -10.07 -15.36
N ASN A 116 5.62 -11.14 -14.71
CA ASN A 116 4.81 -12.00 -13.86
C ASN A 116 5.33 -12.11 -12.42
N ASP A 117 6.40 -11.38 -12.10
CA ASP A 117 7.08 -11.33 -10.80
C ASP A 117 7.03 -9.96 -10.12
N GLN A 118 6.29 -9.01 -10.74
CA GLN A 118 5.95 -7.70 -10.21
C GLN A 118 4.44 -7.49 -10.35
N PHE A 119 3.85 -6.75 -9.43
CA PHE A 119 2.42 -6.46 -9.47
C PHE A 119 2.11 -5.10 -8.85
N LEU A 120 0.93 -4.58 -9.16
CA LEU A 120 0.36 -3.43 -8.48
C LEU A 120 -0.57 -3.90 -7.36
N PHE A 121 -0.43 -3.30 -6.19
CA PHE A 121 -1.39 -3.33 -5.10
C PHE A 121 -2.26 -2.07 -5.18
N GLY A 122 -3.48 -2.24 -5.67
CA GLY A 122 -4.30 -1.14 -6.17
C GLY A 122 -3.72 -0.56 -7.48
N GLU A 123 -3.70 0.76 -7.58
CA GLU A 123 -3.17 1.47 -8.75
C GLU A 123 -1.87 2.24 -8.47
N ASN A 124 -1.55 2.46 -7.18
CA ASN A 124 -0.51 3.39 -6.78
C ASN A 124 0.75 2.74 -6.19
N ILE A 125 0.69 1.49 -5.75
CA ILE A 125 1.81 0.79 -5.14
C ILE A 125 2.24 -0.37 -6.03
N MET A 126 3.47 -0.34 -6.52
CA MET A 126 4.10 -1.45 -7.22
C MET A 126 4.99 -2.25 -6.27
N VAL A 127 4.84 -3.55 -6.28
CA VAL A 127 5.61 -4.50 -5.45
C VAL A 127 6.42 -5.42 -6.36
N ALA A 128 7.70 -5.50 -6.10
CA ALA A 128 8.64 -6.33 -6.86
C ALA A 128 9.39 -7.29 -5.91
N PRO A 129 8.73 -8.33 -5.39
CA PRO A 129 9.29 -9.19 -4.37
C PRO A 129 10.44 -10.05 -4.88
N VAL A 130 11.34 -10.47 -3.99
CA VAL A 130 12.36 -11.48 -4.27
C VAL A 130 11.72 -12.86 -4.18
N LEU A 131 11.75 -13.62 -5.28
CA LEU A 131 11.09 -14.92 -5.41
C LEU A 131 12.07 -16.10 -5.50
N GLU A 132 13.37 -15.82 -5.49
CA GLU A 132 14.42 -16.85 -5.58
C GLU A 132 15.29 -16.83 -4.32
N GLN A 133 15.61 -18.04 -3.83
CA GLN A 133 16.43 -18.22 -2.65
C GLN A 133 17.84 -17.62 -2.85
N GLY A 134 18.37 -16.96 -1.81
CA GLY A 134 19.73 -16.43 -1.74
C GLY A 134 20.00 -15.19 -2.58
N LYS A 135 19.00 -14.66 -3.28
CA LYS A 135 19.17 -13.44 -4.08
C LYS A 135 19.27 -12.20 -3.18
N GLN A 136 20.31 -11.40 -3.42
CA GLN A 136 20.61 -10.15 -2.70
C GLN A 136 20.36 -8.91 -3.56
N ALA A 137 19.97 -9.08 -4.80
CA ALA A 137 19.56 -8.01 -5.72
C ALA A 137 18.58 -8.57 -6.76
N ARG A 138 17.75 -7.69 -7.31
CA ARG A 138 16.91 -8.03 -8.45
C ARG A 138 16.80 -6.89 -9.45
N MET A 139 16.56 -7.24 -10.69
CA MET A 139 16.17 -6.30 -11.73
C MET A 139 14.67 -6.03 -11.64
N ILE A 140 14.28 -4.76 -11.75
CA ILE A 140 12.91 -4.29 -11.66
C ILE A 140 12.61 -3.42 -12.86
N TYR A 141 11.49 -3.65 -13.50
CA TYR A 141 10.99 -2.76 -14.54
C TYR A 141 10.04 -1.72 -13.92
N LEU A 142 10.31 -0.47 -14.16
CA LEU A 142 9.42 0.64 -13.81
C LEU A 142 8.61 0.99 -15.05
N PRO A 143 7.27 0.78 -15.06
CA PRO A 143 6.42 1.07 -16.21
C PRO A 143 6.55 2.52 -16.69
N LYS A 144 6.49 2.72 -18.00
CA LYS A 144 6.58 4.05 -18.62
C LYS A 144 5.32 4.88 -18.29
N ASP A 145 5.39 6.17 -18.60
CA ASP A 145 4.33 7.16 -18.47
C ASP A 145 4.10 7.67 -17.03
N ASP A 146 4.73 7.04 -16.02
CA ASP A 146 4.73 7.51 -14.65
C ASP A 146 6.15 7.69 -14.10
N LYS A 147 6.27 8.48 -13.02
CA LYS A 147 7.45 8.49 -12.15
C LYS A 147 7.15 7.64 -10.91
N TRP A 148 8.20 7.02 -10.38
CA TRP A 148 8.12 6.08 -9.27
C TRP A 148 9.01 6.51 -8.12
N ILE A 149 8.49 6.45 -6.91
CA ILE A 149 9.22 6.78 -5.67
C ILE A 149 9.50 5.49 -4.93
N ASP A 150 10.75 5.19 -4.66
CA ASP A 150 11.11 4.08 -3.77
C ASP A 150 10.53 4.31 -2.38
N TYR A 151 9.71 3.36 -1.91
CA TYR A 151 9.01 3.49 -0.63
C TYR A 151 9.96 3.68 0.56
N TRP A 152 11.14 3.02 0.50
CA TRP A 152 12.10 3.01 1.60
C TRP A 152 13.05 4.21 1.59
N THR A 153 13.60 4.53 0.41
CA THR A 153 14.65 5.57 0.27
C THR A 153 14.10 6.93 -0.16
N LYS A 154 12.87 6.98 -0.63
CA LYS A 154 12.23 8.17 -1.23
C LYS A 154 12.93 8.67 -2.50
N GLU A 155 13.82 7.89 -3.09
CA GLU A 155 14.43 8.20 -4.37
C GLU A 155 13.40 8.14 -5.49
N VAL A 156 13.49 9.12 -6.41
CA VAL A 156 12.54 9.27 -7.53
C VAL A 156 13.18 8.72 -8.81
N PHE A 157 12.44 7.89 -9.51
CA PHE A 157 12.83 7.28 -10.79
C PHE A 157 11.84 7.63 -11.88
N SER A 158 12.33 7.88 -13.08
CA SER A 158 11.48 7.93 -14.27
C SER A 158 11.05 6.52 -14.66
N GLY A 159 9.84 6.37 -15.17
CA GLY A 159 9.39 5.11 -15.75
C GLY A 159 10.05 4.79 -17.10
N GLY A 160 9.70 3.65 -17.68
CA GLY A 160 10.20 3.16 -18.96
C GLY A 160 11.58 2.49 -18.90
N GLN A 161 12.11 2.19 -17.71
CA GLN A 161 13.46 1.67 -17.52
C GLN A 161 13.52 0.46 -16.60
N TYR A 162 14.61 -0.30 -16.71
CA TYR A 162 15.00 -1.30 -15.73
C TYR A 162 15.99 -0.69 -14.73
N ILE A 163 15.82 -1.03 -13.47
CA ILE A 163 16.76 -0.70 -12.40
C ILE A 163 17.20 -1.97 -11.70
N VAL A 164 18.37 -1.93 -11.05
CA VAL A 164 18.84 -3.00 -10.16
C VAL A 164 18.72 -2.49 -8.74
N LYS A 165 18.00 -3.23 -7.90
CA LYS A 165 17.81 -2.91 -6.48
C LYS A 165 18.49 -3.97 -5.62
N GLU A 166 19.33 -3.52 -4.68
CA GLU A 166 19.81 -4.37 -3.60
C GLU A 166 18.64 -4.77 -2.69
N THR A 167 18.58 -6.04 -2.35
CA THR A 167 17.47 -6.64 -1.61
C THR A 167 17.96 -7.52 -0.45
N PRO A 168 18.61 -6.94 0.56
CA PRO A 168 18.88 -7.68 1.78
C PRO A 168 17.59 -8.30 2.31
N LEU A 169 17.68 -9.32 3.17
CA LEU A 169 16.53 -10.15 3.54
C LEU A 169 15.34 -9.36 4.10
N ASP A 170 15.60 -8.23 4.74
CA ASP A 170 14.58 -7.34 5.32
C ASP A 170 13.97 -6.32 4.33
N VAL A 171 14.40 -6.32 3.06
CA VAL A 171 13.94 -5.38 2.04
C VAL A 171 13.18 -6.10 0.93
N CYS A 172 11.89 -5.79 0.82
CA CYS A 172 11.08 -6.01 -0.38
C CYS A 172 11.05 -4.70 -1.16
N PRO A 173 11.41 -4.67 -2.43
CA PRO A 173 11.26 -3.49 -3.26
C PRO A 173 9.79 -3.11 -3.43
N ILE A 174 9.48 -1.88 -3.07
CA ILE A 174 8.16 -1.26 -3.16
C ILE A 174 8.35 0.12 -3.78
N TYR A 175 7.55 0.43 -4.77
CA TYR A 175 7.55 1.73 -5.43
C TYR A 175 6.15 2.32 -5.40
N VAL A 176 6.06 3.60 -5.09
CA VAL A 176 4.80 4.34 -5.12
C VAL A 176 4.81 5.26 -6.34
N LYS A 177 3.71 5.27 -7.05
CA LYS A 177 3.53 6.18 -8.18
C LYS A 177 3.54 7.63 -7.70
N CYS A 178 4.25 8.53 -8.39
CA CYS A 178 4.10 9.95 -8.16
C CYS A 178 2.65 10.40 -8.37
N ASN A 179 2.26 11.47 -7.75
CA ASN A 179 0.90 11.99 -7.75
C ASN A 179 -0.10 11.00 -7.14
N SER A 180 0.25 10.43 -5.98
CA SER A 180 -0.57 9.47 -5.25
C SER A 180 -0.78 9.86 -3.79
N ILE A 181 -1.92 9.46 -3.26
CA ILE A 181 -2.24 9.49 -1.83
C ILE A 181 -2.41 8.04 -1.37
N ILE A 182 -1.74 7.70 -0.27
CA ILE A 182 -1.84 6.39 0.38
C ILE A 182 -2.36 6.60 1.80
N PRO A 183 -3.65 6.35 2.07
CA PRO A 183 -4.18 6.38 3.43
C PRO A 183 -3.55 5.32 4.31
N ASN A 184 -3.26 5.70 5.55
CA ASN A 184 -2.66 4.82 6.54
C ASN A 184 -3.38 4.95 7.89
N PHE A 185 -3.30 3.89 8.69
CA PHE A 185 -3.65 3.93 10.11
C PHE A 185 -2.42 4.10 11.00
N LEU A 186 -2.65 4.53 12.22
CA LEU A 186 -1.66 4.48 13.29
C LEU A 186 -1.24 3.02 13.56
N ASP A 187 -0.02 2.85 14.08
CA ASP A 187 0.46 1.53 14.52
C ASP A 187 -0.47 0.93 15.57
N MET A 188 -0.93 -0.31 15.31
CA MET A 188 -1.72 -1.12 16.23
C MET A 188 -1.30 -2.59 16.13
N ASN A 189 -1.52 -3.36 17.19
CA ASN A 189 -1.18 -4.78 17.21
C ASN A 189 -2.31 -5.66 16.66
N TYR A 190 -3.56 -5.18 16.71
CA TYR A 190 -4.73 -5.83 16.12
C TYR A 190 -5.81 -4.78 15.81
N ILE A 191 -6.69 -5.08 14.89
CA ILE A 191 -7.80 -4.19 14.51
C ILE A 191 -8.72 -3.98 15.70
N GLY A 192 -8.98 -2.70 16.04
CA GLY A 192 -9.80 -2.31 17.18
C GLY A 192 -9.04 -2.18 18.52
N GLU A 193 -7.67 -2.30 18.52
CA GLU A 193 -6.86 -1.99 19.70
C GLU A 193 -7.03 -0.53 20.13
N LYS A 194 -7.17 0.35 19.15
CA LYS A 194 -7.35 1.79 19.35
C LYS A 194 -8.52 2.29 18.53
N GLU A 195 -9.20 3.30 19.05
CA GLU A 195 -10.16 4.03 18.23
C GLU A 195 -9.41 4.80 17.12
N VAL A 196 -9.87 4.62 15.88
CA VAL A 196 -9.26 5.28 14.73
C VAL A 196 -9.95 6.63 14.53
N ASN A 197 -9.42 7.66 15.17
CA ASN A 197 -9.87 9.04 15.07
C ASN A 197 -8.95 9.93 14.21
N THR A 198 -7.83 9.38 13.75
CA THR A 198 -6.85 10.06 12.90
C THR A 198 -6.66 9.29 11.59
N LEU A 199 -6.86 9.95 10.47
CA LEU A 199 -6.48 9.44 9.16
C LEU A 199 -5.12 10.01 8.78
N ILE A 200 -4.16 9.15 8.48
CA ILE A 200 -2.85 9.53 7.96
C ILE A 200 -2.89 9.43 6.45
N LEU A 201 -2.45 10.48 5.75
CA LEU A 201 -2.36 10.53 4.30
C LEU A 201 -0.89 10.69 3.89
N ASP A 202 -0.27 9.59 3.44
CA ASP A 202 1.05 9.65 2.81
C ASP A 202 0.90 10.14 1.37
N VAL A 203 1.46 11.32 1.07
CA VAL A 203 1.33 12.00 -0.21
C VAL A 203 2.66 11.99 -0.95
N TYR A 204 2.65 11.49 -2.16
CA TYR A 204 3.80 11.35 -3.04
C TYR A 204 3.66 12.31 -4.22
N LEU A 205 4.33 13.46 -4.12
CA LEU A 205 4.24 14.53 -5.11
C LEU A 205 5.28 14.39 -6.22
N ASP A 206 4.94 14.92 -7.40
CA ASP A 206 5.88 15.31 -8.45
C ASP A 206 6.18 16.83 -8.35
N ASP A 207 6.92 17.38 -9.30
CA ASP A 207 7.26 18.82 -9.39
C ASP A 207 6.00 19.71 -9.44
N LYS A 208 4.97 19.23 -10.16
CA LYS A 208 3.62 19.80 -10.20
C LYS A 208 2.63 18.68 -10.03
N SER A 209 1.71 18.82 -9.12
CA SER A 209 0.73 17.78 -8.80
C SER A 209 -0.68 18.36 -8.75
N ASP A 210 -1.60 17.62 -9.35
CA ASP A 210 -3.04 17.77 -9.22
C ASP A 210 -3.60 16.37 -8.97
N ILE A 211 -3.98 16.10 -7.72
CA ILE A 211 -4.33 14.77 -7.26
C ILE A 211 -5.75 14.77 -6.75
N MET A 212 -6.54 13.82 -7.19
CA MET A 212 -7.85 13.50 -6.64
C MET A 212 -7.83 12.09 -6.06
N TYR A 213 -8.30 11.92 -4.83
CA TYR A 213 -8.40 10.65 -4.15
C TYR A 213 -9.73 10.52 -3.42
N GLU A 214 -10.35 9.36 -3.53
CA GLU A 214 -11.58 9.03 -2.82
C GLU A 214 -11.26 8.05 -1.70
N HIS A 215 -11.62 8.41 -0.47
CA HIS A 215 -11.46 7.58 0.72
C HIS A 215 -12.81 7.18 1.29
N TYR A 216 -12.97 5.88 1.56
CA TYR A 216 -14.19 5.26 2.04
C TYR A 216 -14.07 4.82 3.50
N GLN A 217 -15.14 5.03 4.28
CA GLN A 217 -15.20 4.62 5.68
C GLN A 217 -16.61 4.13 6.03
N ASP A 218 -16.71 2.95 6.64
CA ASP A 218 -17.92 2.41 7.25
C ASP A 218 -17.61 1.73 8.59
N ASP A 219 -18.51 0.87 9.09
CA ASP A 219 -18.30 0.16 10.36
C ASP A 219 -17.40 -1.10 10.23
N GLY A 220 -17.06 -1.52 9.01
CA GLY A 220 -16.19 -2.66 8.70
C GLY A 220 -16.79 -4.04 9.05
N THR A 221 -18.05 -4.12 9.50
CA THR A 221 -18.61 -5.36 10.07
C THR A 221 -20.01 -5.69 9.57
N SER A 222 -20.82 -4.69 9.21
CA SER A 222 -22.19 -4.89 8.76
C SER A 222 -22.39 -4.59 7.28
N PHE A 223 -23.58 -4.91 6.76
CA PHE A 223 -24.00 -4.54 5.40
C PHE A 223 -24.79 -3.21 5.35
N GLU A 224 -24.75 -2.43 6.43
CA GLU A 224 -25.48 -1.16 6.51
C GLU A 224 -25.00 -0.11 5.50
N TYR A 225 -23.79 -0.27 4.98
CA TYR A 225 -23.29 0.55 3.86
C TYR A 225 -24.20 0.49 2.63
N ARG A 226 -24.89 -0.63 2.40
CA ARG A 226 -25.91 -0.77 1.31
C ARG A 226 -27.11 0.14 1.51
N ASN A 227 -27.35 0.57 2.74
CA ASN A 227 -28.38 1.53 3.13
C ASN A 227 -27.83 2.96 3.26
N GLY A 228 -26.65 3.23 2.71
CA GLY A 228 -26.00 4.54 2.73
C GLY A 228 -25.26 4.88 4.03
N LYS A 229 -25.10 3.93 4.98
CA LYS A 229 -24.38 4.17 6.24
C LYS A 229 -22.88 4.03 6.06
N TYR A 230 -22.30 4.89 5.26
CA TYR A 230 -20.85 5.03 5.06
C TYR A 230 -20.50 6.51 4.92
N ASN A 231 -19.25 6.83 5.09
CA ASN A 231 -18.67 8.13 4.77
C ASN A 231 -17.81 8.01 3.51
N LEU A 232 -17.85 9.03 2.67
CA LEU A 232 -17.00 9.16 1.51
C LEU A 232 -16.32 10.51 1.54
N TYR A 233 -15.01 10.54 1.45
CA TYR A 233 -14.20 11.74 1.45
C TYR A 233 -13.58 11.94 0.07
N ASN A 234 -13.74 13.12 -0.51
CA ASN A 234 -12.97 13.54 -1.66
C ASN A 234 -11.77 14.36 -1.16
N ILE A 235 -10.56 13.91 -1.49
CA ILE A 235 -9.31 14.55 -1.12
C ILE A 235 -8.68 15.08 -2.40
N SER A 236 -8.50 16.40 -2.50
CA SER A 236 -7.78 17.03 -3.60
C SER A 236 -6.52 17.72 -3.12
N ILE A 237 -5.44 17.58 -3.89
CA ILE A 237 -4.15 18.21 -3.61
C ILE A 237 -3.63 18.88 -4.86
N GLU A 238 -3.49 20.19 -4.80
CA GLU A 238 -2.79 20.98 -5.80
C GLU A 238 -1.45 21.43 -5.24
N ALA A 239 -0.36 21.03 -5.89
CA ALA A 239 1.01 21.35 -5.48
C ALA A 239 1.79 21.95 -6.65
N ASN A 240 2.03 23.26 -6.59
CA ASN A 240 2.75 24.06 -7.57
C ASN A 240 3.75 24.99 -6.84
N GLU A 241 3.47 26.30 -6.84
CA GLU A 241 4.18 27.29 -6.02
C GLU A 241 3.74 27.22 -4.56
N SER A 242 2.50 26.82 -4.33
CA SER A 242 1.89 26.58 -3.02
C SER A 242 1.33 25.17 -2.94
N LEU A 243 1.07 24.70 -1.73
CA LEU A 243 0.42 23.43 -1.45
C LEU A 243 -0.98 23.69 -0.91
N ASN A 244 -1.99 23.30 -1.69
CA ASN A 244 -3.40 23.41 -1.32
C ASN A 244 -4.00 22.01 -1.20
N ILE A 245 -4.70 21.75 -0.12
CA ILE A 245 -5.29 20.47 0.23
C ILE A 245 -6.74 20.71 0.63
N ASN A 246 -7.68 20.02 -0.01
CA ASN A 246 -9.07 20.02 0.40
C ASN A 246 -9.50 18.60 0.74
N ILE A 247 -10.24 18.44 1.84
CA ILE A 247 -10.79 17.19 2.30
C ILE A 247 -12.28 17.42 2.53
N ASP A 248 -13.10 16.94 1.60
CA ASP A 248 -14.54 17.15 1.59
C ASP A 248 -15.27 15.85 1.92
N LEU A 249 -16.13 15.86 2.94
CA LEU A 249 -17.01 14.76 3.28
C LEU A 249 -18.26 14.82 2.37
N VAL A 250 -18.25 14.05 1.29
CA VAL A 250 -19.29 14.08 0.25
C VAL A 250 -20.46 13.13 0.54
N ASN A 251 -20.24 12.04 1.26
CA ASN A 251 -21.29 11.25 1.88
C ASN A 251 -21.04 11.16 3.39
N ASN A 252 -22.08 11.39 4.19
CA ASN A 252 -22.00 11.48 5.65
C ASN A 252 -23.08 10.57 6.27
N GLY A 253 -23.01 9.28 5.94
CA GLY A 253 -24.00 8.29 6.40
C GLY A 253 -23.54 7.49 7.62
N TYR A 254 -22.24 7.47 7.91
CA TYR A 254 -21.67 6.80 9.07
C TYR A 254 -21.39 7.80 10.20
N ASN A 255 -21.79 7.46 11.41
CA ASN A 255 -21.78 8.37 12.56
C ASN A 255 -20.39 8.64 13.18
N LYS A 256 -19.38 7.82 12.83
CA LYS A 256 -18.00 8.06 13.23
C LYS A 256 -17.26 8.77 12.12
N LYS A 257 -16.47 9.77 12.48
CA LYS A 257 -15.64 10.56 11.58
C LYS A 257 -14.23 10.63 12.15
N TYR A 258 -13.30 11.09 11.31
CA TYR A 258 -11.98 11.43 11.79
C TYR A 258 -12.02 12.81 12.48
N ASP A 259 -11.38 12.91 13.64
CA ASP A 259 -11.18 14.18 14.34
C ASP A 259 -9.94 14.91 13.81
N PHE A 260 -8.98 14.14 13.29
CA PHE A 260 -7.68 14.64 12.85
C PHE A 260 -7.27 14.06 11.51
N TYR A 261 -6.59 14.90 10.73
CA TYR A 261 -5.81 14.46 9.56
C TYR A 261 -4.33 14.73 9.81
N GLU A 262 -3.50 13.71 9.60
CA GLU A 262 -2.05 13.84 9.55
C GLU A 262 -1.61 13.65 8.10
N ILE A 263 -1.13 14.71 7.45
CA ILE A 263 -0.75 14.69 6.04
C ILE A 263 0.76 14.71 5.95
N VAL A 264 1.32 13.62 5.44
CA VAL A 264 2.77 13.40 5.31
C VAL A 264 3.15 13.62 3.86
N ILE A 265 3.74 14.78 3.57
CA ILE A 265 4.24 15.10 2.23
C ILE A 265 5.65 14.53 2.08
N ASN A 266 5.83 13.57 1.19
CA ASN A 266 7.12 12.97 0.86
C ASN A 266 7.96 13.90 -0.03
N SER A 267 8.18 15.12 0.44
CA SER A 267 8.97 16.19 -0.18
C SER A 267 9.28 17.25 0.88
N LEU A 268 10.43 17.90 0.78
CA LEU A 268 10.81 19.01 1.64
C LEU A 268 10.52 20.40 1.02
N LYS A 269 9.91 20.42 -0.16
CA LYS A 269 9.62 21.65 -0.91
C LYS A 269 8.66 22.60 -0.17
N TYR A 270 7.69 22.03 0.57
CA TYR A 270 6.62 22.79 1.19
C TYR A 270 6.73 22.74 2.71
N ASN A 271 6.96 23.88 3.36
CA ASN A 271 6.96 24.01 4.82
C ASN A 271 5.64 24.57 5.38
N LYS A 272 4.72 24.95 4.50
CA LYS A 272 3.35 25.34 4.82
C LYS A 272 2.38 24.88 3.74
N ALA A 273 1.13 24.66 4.14
CA ALA A 273 0.03 24.25 3.27
C ALA A 273 -1.24 25.02 3.64
N THR A 274 -2.13 25.18 2.68
CA THR A 274 -3.51 25.58 2.94
C THR A 274 -4.37 24.32 2.97
N ILE A 275 -4.98 24.01 4.11
CA ILE A 275 -5.85 22.84 4.30
C ILE A 275 -7.24 23.35 4.64
N ASN A 276 -8.22 23.02 3.78
CA ASN A 276 -9.62 23.49 3.91
C ASN A 276 -9.67 25.01 4.23
N ASN A 277 -8.96 25.81 3.44
CA ASN A 277 -8.83 27.28 3.57
C ASN A 277 -8.11 27.79 4.85
N LYS A 278 -7.45 26.93 5.61
CA LYS A 278 -6.62 27.35 6.77
C LYS A 278 -5.15 27.12 6.44
N GLU A 279 -4.30 28.13 6.64
CA GLU A 279 -2.84 27.98 6.52
C GLU A 279 -2.29 27.23 7.73
N ILE A 280 -1.53 26.18 7.48
CA ILE A 280 -0.91 25.29 8.47
C ILE A 280 0.60 25.23 8.20
N HIS A 281 1.40 25.37 9.23
CA HIS A 281 2.85 25.16 9.17
C HIS A 281 3.16 23.67 9.41
N GLY A 282 4.06 23.14 8.57
CA GLY A 282 4.47 21.74 8.65
C GLY A 282 5.64 21.51 9.61
N GLU A 283 5.67 20.36 10.24
CA GLU A 283 6.80 19.85 10.99
C GLU A 283 7.76 19.13 10.04
N ILE A 284 8.98 19.65 9.88
CA ILE A 284 9.99 19.07 8.98
C ILE A 284 10.59 17.82 9.61
N LYS A 285 10.60 16.71 8.88
CA LYS A 285 11.29 15.45 9.16
C LYS A 285 12.44 15.23 8.17
N VAL A 286 13.14 14.12 8.27
CA VAL A 286 14.33 13.83 7.46
C VAL A 286 14.08 13.93 5.95
N GLN A 287 12.95 13.38 5.47
CA GLN A 287 12.60 13.32 4.04
C GLN A 287 11.14 13.71 3.76
N SER A 288 10.46 14.33 4.74
CA SER A 288 9.05 14.68 4.60
C SER A 288 8.68 15.86 5.47
N VAL A 289 7.51 16.43 5.20
CA VAL A 289 6.88 17.45 6.05
C VAL A 289 5.53 16.93 6.50
N ILE A 290 5.23 17.07 7.78
CA ILE A 290 3.99 16.60 8.38
C ILE A 290 3.11 17.80 8.73
N PHE A 291 1.90 17.79 8.21
CA PHE A 291 0.85 18.77 8.54
C PHE A 291 -0.21 18.08 9.39
N ARG A 292 -0.60 18.68 10.51
CA ARG A 292 -1.69 18.19 11.36
C ARG A 292 -2.86 19.15 11.31
N TYR A 293 -4.00 18.62 10.95
CA TYR A 293 -5.24 19.37 10.81
C TYR A 293 -6.31 18.79 11.72
N THR A 294 -6.97 19.65 12.49
CA THR A 294 -8.12 19.30 13.32
C THR A 294 -9.39 19.69 12.57
N VAL A 295 -10.32 18.77 12.43
CA VAL A 295 -11.58 18.94 11.68
C VAL A 295 -12.53 19.90 12.38
#